data_b02ad8cebfd84c7a100bf9f729f6d32e
#
_entry.id   b02ad8cebfd84c7a100bf9f729f6d32e
#
_cell.length_a   1.000
_cell.length_b   1.000
_cell.length_c   1.000
_cell.angle_alpha   90.00
_cell.angle_beta   90.00
_cell.angle_gamma   90.00
#
_symmetry.space_group_name_H-M   'P 1'
#
loop_
_entity.id
_entity.type
_entity.pdbx_description
1 polymer ?
#
loop_
_entity_poly.entity_id
_entity_poly.type
_entity_poly.pdbx_seq_one_letter_code
_entity_poly.pdbx_strand_id
1 'polypeptide(L)'
;MICMHCTQAETDVQSKRRGFKRRGSGKRAFSTFLSSREALYCACKPEKSLQEEWKTIIQFENVTKTYAGGKVKAVDGLDMKIEEGKVFGFIGPNGAGKTTTIKLLTGILTPDSGRVVLNGIDMARDPIAAKRSFGYVPDSFDMYERLTGMDYLNFMADIYGVDAASRKRHIEKYLSLFELEDAACQQIRGYSRGMKQKLAITGALIHEPSIWVLDEPMVGLDPQSVFMLKEEMRRHADSGRTVFFSTHVLDVAERLCDEIGIIKRGRLIARGTLDELRHGGDSSLEEVFLELVEKKGE
;
A
#
# COMPACT_ATOMS: atom_id res chain seq x y z
N MET A 1 -28.14 -0.85 -8.37
CA MET A 1 -29.55 -0.38 -8.27
C MET A 1 -29.58 1.03 -8.85
N ILE A 2 -30.00 1.19 -10.10
CA ILE A 2 -30.01 2.49 -10.79
C ILE A 2 -31.22 3.27 -10.21
N CYS A 3 -30.94 4.47 -9.69
CA CYS A 3 -31.94 5.30 -9.01
C CYS A 3 -33.08 5.67 -9.97
N MET A 4 -34.32 5.31 -9.64
CA MET A 4 -35.55 5.54 -10.41
C MET A 4 -35.79 7.03 -10.76
N HIS A 5 -35.11 7.97 -10.16
CA HIS A 5 -35.24 9.41 -10.42
C HIS A 5 -34.49 9.91 -11.65
N CYS A 6 -33.49 9.16 -12.15
CA CYS A 6 -32.77 9.55 -13.36
C CYS A 6 -33.53 9.21 -14.65
N THR A 7 -34.38 8.19 -14.63
CA THR A 7 -35.16 7.77 -15.81
C THR A 7 -36.33 8.72 -16.14
N GLN A 8 -36.87 9.44 -15.14
CA GLN A 8 -37.98 10.38 -15.34
C GLN A 8 -37.49 11.71 -15.94
N ALA A 9 -36.27 12.11 -15.67
CA ALA A 9 -35.70 13.33 -16.21
C ALA A 9 -35.34 13.22 -17.73
N GLU A 10 -34.96 12.02 -18.18
CA GLU A 10 -34.65 11.80 -19.60
C GLU A 10 -35.90 11.73 -20.49
N THR A 11 -36.99 11.18 -19.97
CA THR A 11 -38.26 11.15 -20.71
C THR A 11 -38.92 12.52 -20.86
N ASP A 12 -38.77 13.41 -19.88
CA ASP A 12 -39.30 14.79 -19.97
C ASP A 12 -38.52 15.67 -20.95
N VAL A 13 -37.19 15.43 -21.08
CA VAL A 13 -36.35 16.16 -22.06
C VAL A 13 -36.64 15.71 -23.49
N GLN A 14 -36.98 14.44 -23.72
CA GLN A 14 -37.31 13.96 -25.07
C GLN A 14 -38.73 14.38 -25.51
N SER A 15 -39.70 14.51 -24.60
CA SER A 15 -41.05 14.97 -24.93
C SER A 15 -41.06 16.45 -25.30
N LYS A 16 -40.23 17.29 -24.65
CA LYS A 16 -40.08 18.72 -24.99
C LYS A 16 -39.35 18.98 -26.29
N ARG A 17 -38.51 18.05 -26.77
CA ARG A 17 -37.85 18.15 -28.08
C ARG A 17 -38.75 17.89 -29.29
N ARG A 18 -39.86 17.18 -29.14
CA ARG A 18 -40.82 16.92 -30.23
C ARG A 18 -41.84 18.07 -30.48
N GLY A 19 -42.00 18.98 -29.53
CA GLY A 19 -42.93 20.11 -29.63
C GLY A 19 -42.39 21.37 -30.31
N PHE A 20 -41.11 21.45 -30.60
CA PHE A 20 -40.44 22.70 -31.03
C PHE A 20 -40.04 22.72 -32.52
N LYS A 21 -40.68 21.91 -33.36
CA LYS A 21 -40.41 21.92 -34.82
C LYS A 21 -41.62 22.51 -35.62
N ARG A 22 -41.99 23.76 -35.33
CA ARG A 22 -42.74 24.64 -36.29
C ARG A 22 -42.91 26.02 -35.65
N ARG A 23 -42.10 27.00 -36.07
CA ARG A 23 -42.39 28.37 -36.46
C ARG A 23 -41.17 29.28 -36.29
N GLY A 24 -40.72 29.79 -37.34
CA GLY A 24 -40.12 31.01 -37.84
C GLY A 24 -39.28 31.93 -36.93
N SER A 25 -38.10 32.29 -37.48
CA SER A 25 -37.39 33.58 -37.38
C SER A 25 -37.23 34.25 -36.01
N GLY A 26 -35.96 34.36 -35.55
CA GLY A 26 -35.65 35.31 -34.49
C GLY A 26 -34.27 35.08 -33.86
N LYS A 27 -33.26 35.76 -34.36
CA LYS A 27 -31.83 35.76 -33.87
C LYS A 27 -31.63 36.34 -32.46
N ARG A 28 -32.58 36.29 -31.53
CA ARG A 28 -32.45 36.86 -30.17
C ARG A 28 -32.66 35.87 -29.00
N ALA A 29 -32.89 34.59 -29.27
CA ALA A 29 -33.15 33.60 -28.23
C ALA A 29 -31.95 32.76 -27.84
N PHE A 30 -30.73 33.00 -28.37
CA PHE A 30 -29.55 32.15 -28.13
C PHE A 30 -28.64 32.65 -27.00
N SER A 31 -28.80 33.87 -26.53
CA SER A 31 -27.95 34.44 -25.47
C SER A 31 -28.44 34.13 -24.06
N THR A 32 -29.73 33.81 -23.86
CA THR A 32 -30.30 33.57 -22.53
C THR A 32 -30.30 32.11 -22.13
N PHE A 33 -29.91 31.20 -23.05
CA PHE A 33 -29.91 29.74 -22.78
C PHE A 33 -28.57 29.19 -22.27
N LEU A 34 -27.50 30.00 -22.33
CA LEU A 34 -26.18 29.61 -21.80
C LEU A 34 -26.03 29.86 -20.29
N SER A 35 -26.84 30.79 -19.72
CA SER A 35 -26.79 31.04 -18.26
C SER A 35 -27.48 29.97 -17.41
N SER A 36 -28.39 29.19 -18.02
CA SER A 36 -29.09 28.12 -17.30
C SER A 36 -28.32 26.78 -17.24
N ARG A 37 -27.28 26.63 -18.04
CA ARG A 37 -26.43 25.43 -18.00
C ARG A 37 -25.38 25.45 -16.88
N GLU A 38 -24.93 26.62 -16.50
CA GLU A 38 -24.00 26.77 -15.37
C GLU A 38 -24.70 26.61 -14.01
N ALA A 39 -25.98 26.98 -13.93
CA ALA A 39 -26.76 26.80 -12.70
C ALA A 39 -27.16 25.34 -12.41
N LEU A 40 -27.23 24.48 -13.45
CA LEU A 40 -27.51 23.04 -13.26
C LEU A 40 -26.26 22.21 -12.94
N TYR A 41 -25.05 22.75 -13.21
CA TYR A 41 -23.81 22.04 -12.88
C TYR A 41 -23.36 22.25 -11.42
N CYS A 42 -23.97 23.25 -10.74
CA CYS A 42 -23.62 23.59 -9.36
C CYS A 42 -24.52 22.89 -8.31
N ALA A 43 -25.60 22.21 -8.73
CA ALA A 43 -26.55 21.56 -7.82
C ALA A 43 -26.33 20.05 -7.60
N CYS A 44 -25.37 19.43 -8.34
CA CYS A 44 -24.96 18.03 -8.10
C CYS A 44 -23.52 17.99 -7.63
N LYS A 45 -23.21 18.67 -6.51
CA LYS A 45 -22.14 18.17 -5.64
C LYS A 45 -22.71 16.96 -4.94
N PRO A 46 -22.14 15.75 -5.10
CA PRO A 46 -22.52 14.64 -4.25
C PRO A 46 -22.24 15.08 -2.82
N GLU A 47 -23.29 15.13 -1.99
CA GLU A 47 -23.11 15.19 -0.55
C GLU A 47 -22.18 14.02 -0.17
N LYS A 48 -21.00 14.35 0.34
CA LYS A 48 -20.10 13.40 0.98
C LYS A 48 -20.79 12.90 2.26
N SER A 49 -21.62 11.88 2.11
CA SER A 49 -22.17 11.10 3.22
C SER A 49 -22.50 9.68 2.75
N LEU A 50 -21.52 9.01 2.16
CA LEU A 50 -21.36 7.58 2.29
C LEU A 50 -20.01 7.44 2.99
N GLN A 51 -20.02 7.05 4.25
CA GLN A 51 -18.86 6.48 4.90
C GLN A 51 -18.46 5.33 4.00
N GLU A 52 -17.40 5.53 3.19
CA GLU A 52 -16.71 4.43 2.55
C GLU A 52 -16.24 3.57 3.70
N GLU A 53 -16.90 2.44 3.95
CA GLU A 53 -16.42 1.41 4.86
C GLU A 53 -15.12 0.87 4.26
N TRP A 54 -13.99 1.45 4.67
CA TRP A 54 -12.67 1.01 4.28
C TRP A 54 -12.51 -0.46 4.64
N LYS A 55 -12.28 -1.27 3.63
CA LYS A 55 -12.10 -2.71 3.84
C LYS A 55 -10.79 -2.96 4.58
N THR A 56 -10.86 -3.64 5.73
CA THR A 56 -9.66 -4.11 6.42
C THR A 56 -8.92 -5.11 5.56
N ILE A 57 -7.67 -4.82 5.21
CA ILE A 57 -6.87 -5.66 4.31
C ILE A 57 -5.80 -6.46 5.05
N ILE A 58 -5.27 -5.92 6.17
CA ILE A 58 -4.32 -6.62 7.06
C ILE A 58 -4.90 -6.61 8.47
N GLN A 59 -4.93 -7.77 9.13
CA GLN A 59 -5.43 -7.89 10.49
C GLN A 59 -4.55 -8.84 11.31
N PHE A 60 -4.09 -8.35 12.45
CA PHE A 60 -3.48 -9.14 13.51
C PHE A 60 -4.49 -9.23 14.65
N GLU A 61 -4.73 -10.42 15.16
CA GLU A 61 -5.64 -10.67 16.28
C GLU A 61 -4.89 -11.38 17.39
N ASN A 62 -4.56 -10.65 18.46
CA ASN A 62 -3.87 -11.10 19.65
C ASN A 62 -2.62 -11.96 19.35
N VAL A 63 -1.83 -11.50 18.36
CA VAL A 63 -0.68 -12.26 17.84
C VAL A 63 0.48 -12.20 18.81
N THR A 64 0.99 -13.39 19.21
CA THR A 64 2.17 -13.51 20.08
C THR A 64 3.20 -14.42 19.43
N LYS A 65 4.49 -14.04 19.56
CA LYS A 65 5.63 -14.85 19.15
C LYS A 65 6.77 -14.75 20.14
N THR A 66 7.25 -15.91 20.57
CA THR A 66 8.34 -16.04 21.55
C THR A 66 9.51 -16.79 20.98
N TYR A 67 10.71 -16.47 21.45
CA TYR A 67 11.96 -17.16 21.14
C TYR A 67 12.65 -17.66 22.42
N ALA A 68 13.71 -18.43 22.23
CA ALA A 68 14.54 -18.95 23.33
C ALA A 68 13.74 -19.71 24.40
N GLY A 69 12.84 -20.60 23.97
CA GLY A 69 12.04 -21.40 24.91
C GLY A 69 11.07 -20.57 25.77
N GLY A 70 10.54 -19.47 25.21
CA GLY A 70 9.57 -18.61 25.90
C GLY A 70 10.17 -17.47 26.70
N LYS A 71 11.51 -17.30 26.70
CA LYS A 71 12.20 -16.24 27.48
C LYS A 71 12.09 -14.86 26.86
N VAL A 72 11.96 -14.77 25.52
CA VAL A 72 11.91 -13.50 24.80
C VAL A 72 10.63 -13.43 23.99
N LYS A 73 9.72 -12.55 24.36
CA LYS A 73 8.54 -12.22 23.57
C LYS A 73 8.91 -11.17 22.53
N ALA A 74 9.10 -11.63 21.29
CA ALA A 74 9.42 -10.74 20.17
C ALA A 74 8.19 -10.00 19.65
N VAL A 75 7.00 -10.62 19.79
CA VAL A 75 5.68 -9.98 19.58
C VAL A 75 4.79 -10.47 20.73
N ASP A 76 4.08 -9.56 21.40
CA ASP A 76 3.32 -9.82 22.62
C ASP A 76 1.92 -9.23 22.52
N GLY A 77 0.94 -10.06 22.14
CA GLY A 77 -0.48 -9.69 22.04
C GLY A 77 -0.74 -8.56 21.05
N LEU A 78 -0.18 -8.66 19.83
CA LEU A 78 -0.38 -7.63 18.81
C LEU A 78 -1.80 -7.70 18.25
N ASP A 79 -2.57 -6.63 18.47
CA ASP A 79 -3.85 -6.37 17.83
C ASP A 79 -3.71 -5.15 16.91
N MET A 80 -3.97 -5.33 15.61
CA MET A 80 -3.85 -4.26 14.63
C MET A 80 -4.68 -4.57 13.39
N LYS A 81 -5.37 -3.54 12.85
CA LYS A 81 -6.11 -3.64 11.57
C LYS A 81 -5.66 -2.50 10.67
N ILE A 82 -5.34 -2.80 9.43
CA ILE A 82 -4.94 -1.80 8.43
C ILE A 82 -5.96 -1.85 7.30
N GLU A 83 -6.40 -0.67 6.89
CA GLU A 83 -7.36 -0.47 5.82
C GLU A 83 -6.66 -0.47 4.45
N GLU A 84 -7.41 -0.77 3.39
CA GLU A 84 -6.90 -0.72 2.03
C GLU A 84 -6.61 0.72 1.58
N GLY A 85 -5.72 0.87 0.59
CA GLY A 85 -5.41 2.17 -0.02
C GLY A 85 -4.48 3.07 0.80
N LYS A 86 -3.78 2.52 1.82
CA LYS A 86 -2.91 3.31 2.70
C LYS A 86 -1.44 2.90 2.60
N VAL A 87 -0.57 3.86 2.84
CA VAL A 87 0.84 3.63 3.19
C VAL A 87 0.94 3.58 4.70
N PHE A 88 1.15 2.37 5.25
CA PHE A 88 1.29 2.15 6.69
C PHE A 88 2.76 1.98 7.07
N GLY A 89 3.25 2.85 7.94
CA GLY A 89 4.60 2.81 8.51
C GLY A 89 4.65 2.06 9.84
N PHE A 90 5.45 1.01 9.94
CA PHE A 90 5.66 0.26 11.17
C PHE A 90 7.02 0.61 11.76
N ILE A 91 7.06 1.49 12.76
CA ILE A 91 8.28 2.07 13.29
C ILE A 91 8.62 1.57 14.70
N GLY A 92 9.90 1.55 15.00
CA GLY A 92 10.37 1.14 16.32
C GLY A 92 11.89 0.98 16.35
N PRO A 93 12.50 0.93 17.54
CA PRO A 93 13.93 0.73 17.66
C PRO A 93 14.37 -0.65 17.17
N ASN A 94 15.68 -0.86 17.02
CA ASN A 94 16.21 -2.18 16.68
C ASN A 94 15.85 -3.17 17.80
N GLY A 95 15.44 -4.38 17.39
CA GLY A 95 14.97 -5.40 18.34
C GLY A 95 13.56 -5.19 18.89
N ALA A 96 12.81 -4.19 18.43
CA ALA A 96 11.44 -3.94 18.89
C ALA A 96 10.43 -5.02 18.46
N GLY A 97 10.74 -5.85 17.43
CA GLY A 97 9.87 -6.88 16.90
C GLY A 97 9.38 -6.64 15.47
N LYS A 98 9.87 -5.59 14.77
CA LYS A 98 9.42 -5.22 13.40
C LYS A 98 9.55 -6.38 12.41
N THR A 99 10.78 -6.89 12.21
CA THR A 99 11.05 -8.01 11.29
C THR A 99 10.31 -9.28 11.70
N THR A 100 10.14 -9.54 13.02
CA THR A 100 9.34 -10.69 13.49
C THR A 100 7.87 -10.51 13.11
N THR A 101 7.31 -9.32 13.28
CA THR A 101 5.93 -9.01 12.88
C THR A 101 5.74 -9.19 11.36
N ILE A 102 6.68 -8.71 10.55
CA ILE A 102 6.65 -8.91 9.10
C ILE A 102 6.75 -10.40 8.72
N LYS A 103 7.61 -11.18 9.39
CA LYS A 103 7.71 -12.62 9.14
C LYS A 103 6.43 -13.38 9.54
N LEU A 104 5.72 -12.92 10.56
CA LEU A 104 4.39 -13.45 10.92
C LEU A 104 3.34 -13.05 9.87
N LEU A 105 3.36 -11.79 9.41
CA LEU A 105 2.48 -11.27 8.36
C LEU A 105 2.61 -12.08 7.07
N THR A 106 3.85 -12.39 6.67
CA THR A 106 4.16 -13.10 5.41
C THR A 106 4.08 -14.62 5.54
N GLY A 107 3.77 -15.15 6.74
CA GLY A 107 3.70 -16.58 7.00
C GLY A 107 5.04 -17.30 6.86
N ILE A 108 6.17 -16.59 7.04
CA ILE A 108 7.52 -17.17 7.20
C ILE A 108 7.65 -17.74 8.60
N LEU A 109 7.01 -17.10 9.59
CA LEU A 109 6.89 -17.58 10.93
C LEU A 109 5.43 -17.85 11.28
N THR A 110 5.18 -18.90 12.05
CA THR A 110 3.87 -19.18 12.63
C THR A 110 3.77 -18.52 14.01
N PRO A 111 2.69 -17.83 14.34
CA PRO A 111 2.47 -17.28 15.68
C PRO A 111 2.32 -18.42 16.70
N ASP A 112 2.69 -18.16 17.96
CA ASP A 112 2.48 -19.10 19.06
C ASP A 112 1.02 -19.01 19.57
N SER A 113 0.40 -17.83 19.44
CA SER A 113 -1.03 -17.61 19.65
C SER A 113 -1.55 -16.46 18.79
N GLY A 114 -2.87 -16.39 18.62
CA GLY A 114 -3.52 -15.39 17.77
C GLY A 114 -3.53 -15.82 16.29
N ARG A 115 -3.94 -14.91 15.42
CA ARG A 115 -4.01 -15.16 13.97
C ARG A 115 -3.69 -13.92 13.15
N VAL A 116 -3.28 -14.15 11.90
CA VAL A 116 -3.03 -13.11 10.89
C VAL A 116 -3.98 -13.34 9.74
N VAL A 117 -4.69 -12.31 9.33
CA VAL A 117 -5.64 -12.35 8.22
C VAL A 117 -5.21 -11.31 7.18
N LEU A 118 -5.09 -11.73 5.92
CA LEU A 118 -4.74 -10.89 4.78
C LEU A 118 -5.86 -10.95 3.75
N ASN A 119 -6.40 -9.80 3.38
CA ASN A 119 -7.50 -9.70 2.42
C ASN A 119 -8.69 -10.64 2.75
N GLY A 120 -8.98 -10.78 4.06
CA GLY A 120 -10.03 -11.69 4.56
C GLY A 120 -9.61 -13.16 4.63
N ILE A 121 -8.39 -13.52 4.24
CA ILE A 121 -7.87 -14.90 4.23
C ILE A 121 -6.98 -15.12 5.45
N ASP A 122 -7.32 -16.10 6.26
CA ASP A 122 -6.50 -16.50 7.41
C ASP A 122 -5.22 -17.21 6.92
N MET A 123 -4.05 -16.66 7.29
CA MET A 123 -2.73 -17.19 6.90
C MET A 123 -2.49 -18.63 7.31
N ALA A 124 -3.08 -19.07 8.42
CA ALA A 124 -2.91 -20.46 8.91
C ALA A 124 -3.83 -21.44 8.18
N ARG A 125 -4.99 -20.99 7.67
CA ARG A 125 -5.98 -21.84 6.99
C ARG A 125 -5.70 -22.01 5.51
N ASP A 126 -5.39 -20.93 4.83
CA ASP A 126 -5.04 -20.95 3.39
C ASP A 126 -3.81 -20.08 3.12
N PRO A 127 -2.60 -20.58 3.44
CA PRO A 127 -1.37 -19.82 3.27
C PRO A 127 -1.05 -19.52 1.80
N ILE A 128 -1.49 -20.35 0.85
CA ILE A 128 -1.21 -20.15 -0.57
C ILE A 128 -2.03 -18.98 -1.10
N ALA A 129 -3.34 -18.97 -0.82
CA ALA A 129 -4.21 -17.87 -1.23
C ALA A 129 -3.79 -16.55 -0.55
N ALA A 130 -3.47 -16.57 0.76
CA ALA A 130 -2.97 -15.40 1.47
C ALA A 130 -1.67 -14.87 0.85
N LYS A 131 -0.70 -15.75 0.52
CA LYS A 131 0.58 -15.37 -0.10
C LYS A 131 0.45 -14.80 -1.51
N ARG A 132 -0.59 -15.14 -2.24
CA ARG A 132 -0.87 -14.54 -3.55
C ARG A 132 -1.33 -13.08 -3.48
N SER A 133 -1.80 -12.63 -2.31
CA SER A 133 -2.31 -11.27 -2.15
C SER A 133 -1.22 -10.23 -1.90
N PHE A 134 0.02 -10.64 -1.60
CA PHE A 134 1.08 -9.70 -1.29
C PHE A 134 2.38 -9.94 -2.06
N GLY A 135 3.14 -8.86 -2.28
CA GLY A 135 4.55 -8.88 -2.64
C GLY A 135 5.41 -8.56 -1.42
N TYR A 136 6.51 -9.29 -1.22
CA TYR A 136 7.36 -9.11 -0.05
C TYR A 136 8.82 -8.83 -0.42
N VAL A 137 9.40 -7.81 0.19
CA VAL A 137 10.82 -7.48 0.10
C VAL A 137 11.41 -7.53 1.51
N PRO A 138 12.26 -8.52 1.83
CA PRO A 138 12.94 -8.60 3.12
C PRO A 138 14.08 -7.59 3.23
N ASP A 139 14.51 -7.30 4.45
CA ASP A 139 15.66 -6.45 4.77
C ASP A 139 16.98 -7.04 4.21
N SER A 140 17.11 -8.37 4.28
CA SER A 140 18.24 -9.13 3.74
C SER A 140 17.70 -10.30 2.92
N PHE A 141 18.27 -10.52 1.76
CA PHE A 141 17.83 -11.58 0.85
C PHE A 141 19.01 -12.27 0.18
N ASP A 142 18.90 -13.59 0.12
CA ASP A 142 19.78 -14.43 -0.69
C ASP A 142 19.12 -14.65 -2.04
N MET A 143 19.69 -14.06 -3.08
CA MET A 143 19.22 -14.26 -4.45
C MET A 143 19.95 -15.44 -5.11
N TYR A 144 19.30 -16.06 -6.07
CA TYR A 144 19.93 -17.07 -6.92
C TYR A 144 20.96 -16.42 -7.86
N GLU A 145 22.16 -16.22 -7.37
CA GLU A 145 23.22 -15.40 -8.01
C GLU A 145 23.65 -15.87 -9.41
N ARG A 146 23.33 -17.13 -9.77
CA ARG A 146 23.60 -17.69 -11.10
C ARG A 146 22.55 -17.33 -12.15
N LEU A 147 21.37 -16.90 -11.73
CA LEU A 147 20.34 -16.43 -12.63
C LEU A 147 20.71 -15.04 -13.15
N THR A 148 20.20 -14.69 -14.31
CA THR A 148 20.12 -13.28 -14.75
C THR A 148 18.97 -12.56 -14.04
N GLY A 149 19.00 -11.22 -14.05
CA GLY A 149 17.87 -10.44 -13.53
C GLY A 149 16.57 -10.79 -14.26
N MET A 150 16.64 -10.98 -15.58
CA MET A 150 15.50 -11.39 -16.42
C MET A 150 14.97 -12.77 -16.04
N ASP A 151 15.87 -13.76 -15.82
CA ASP A 151 15.46 -15.11 -15.41
C ASP A 151 14.74 -15.07 -14.04
N TYR A 152 15.26 -14.27 -13.10
CA TYR A 152 14.63 -14.08 -11.79
C TYR A 152 13.23 -13.48 -11.91
N LEU A 153 13.05 -12.42 -12.71
CA LEU A 153 11.75 -11.79 -12.89
C LEU A 153 10.74 -12.72 -13.59
N ASN A 154 11.19 -13.49 -14.58
CA ASN A 154 10.35 -14.50 -15.20
C ASN A 154 9.94 -15.60 -14.22
N PHE A 155 10.87 -16.07 -13.39
CA PHE A 155 10.60 -17.04 -12.34
C PHE A 155 9.56 -16.52 -11.33
N MET A 156 9.69 -15.26 -10.89
CA MET A 156 8.69 -14.64 -10.01
C MET A 156 7.32 -14.56 -10.69
N ALA A 157 7.27 -14.17 -11.96
CA ALA A 157 6.04 -14.11 -12.73
C ALA A 157 5.37 -15.49 -12.88
N ASP A 158 6.15 -16.56 -13.05
CA ASP A 158 5.65 -17.94 -13.12
C ASP A 158 5.04 -18.40 -11.80
N ILE A 159 5.70 -18.10 -10.66
CA ILE A 159 5.19 -18.43 -9.31
C ILE A 159 3.81 -17.82 -9.06
N TYR A 160 3.63 -16.56 -9.47
CA TYR A 160 2.37 -15.84 -9.28
C TYR A 160 1.37 -16.03 -10.43
N GLY A 161 1.72 -16.80 -11.47
CA GLY A 161 0.83 -17.10 -12.59
C GLY A 161 0.51 -15.88 -13.48
N VAL A 162 1.47 -14.95 -13.61
CA VAL A 162 1.31 -13.74 -14.44
C VAL A 162 1.33 -14.13 -15.91
N ASP A 163 0.29 -13.78 -16.66
CA ASP A 163 0.20 -14.06 -18.09
C ASP A 163 1.30 -13.36 -18.92
N ALA A 164 1.61 -13.88 -20.11
CA ALA A 164 2.74 -13.43 -20.91
C ALA A 164 2.68 -11.93 -21.31
N ALA A 165 1.48 -11.41 -21.57
CA ALA A 165 1.32 -10.01 -22.00
C ALA A 165 1.51 -9.05 -20.80
N SER A 166 0.92 -9.36 -19.65
CA SER A 166 1.07 -8.62 -18.41
C SER A 166 2.51 -8.71 -17.90
N ARG A 167 3.12 -9.92 -17.95
CA ARG A 167 4.53 -10.14 -17.58
C ARG A 167 5.47 -9.19 -18.33
N LYS A 168 5.36 -9.15 -19.65
CA LYS A 168 6.20 -8.28 -20.47
C LYS A 168 6.07 -6.81 -20.05
N ARG A 169 4.82 -6.33 -19.95
CA ARG A 169 4.54 -4.93 -19.56
C ARG A 169 5.08 -4.59 -18.17
N HIS A 170 4.89 -5.50 -17.19
CA HIS A 170 5.33 -5.24 -15.82
C HIS A 170 6.85 -5.29 -15.70
N ILE A 171 7.52 -6.24 -16.37
CA ILE A 171 8.99 -6.30 -16.40
C ILE A 171 9.55 -5.01 -17.01
N GLU A 172 9.09 -4.62 -18.20
CA GLU A 172 9.55 -3.39 -18.86
C GLU A 172 9.30 -2.15 -17.98
N LYS A 173 8.11 -2.01 -17.42
CA LYS A 173 7.74 -0.90 -16.51
C LYS A 173 8.69 -0.78 -15.33
N TYR A 174 8.92 -1.87 -14.59
CA TYR A 174 9.67 -1.79 -13.34
C TYR A 174 11.19 -1.82 -13.55
N LEU A 175 11.69 -2.47 -14.60
CA LEU A 175 13.10 -2.34 -14.98
C LEU A 175 13.43 -0.88 -15.33
N SER A 176 12.57 -0.23 -16.11
CA SER A 176 12.76 1.19 -16.47
C SER A 176 12.64 2.10 -15.26
N LEU A 177 11.64 1.88 -14.38
CA LEU A 177 11.46 2.67 -13.16
C LEU A 177 12.69 2.64 -12.26
N PHE A 178 13.35 1.49 -12.12
CA PHE A 178 14.50 1.30 -11.24
C PHE A 178 15.86 1.33 -11.97
N GLU A 179 15.88 1.69 -13.26
CA GLU A 179 17.09 1.82 -14.07
C GLU A 179 17.94 0.52 -14.09
N LEU A 180 17.27 -0.61 -14.35
CA LEU A 180 17.88 -1.94 -14.40
C LEU A 180 17.88 -2.58 -15.80
N GLU A 181 17.41 -1.87 -16.86
CA GLU A 181 17.27 -2.41 -18.21
C GLU A 181 18.60 -2.99 -18.73
N ASP A 182 19.67 -2.21 -18.63
CA ASP A 182 21.01 -2.60 -19.14
C ASP A 182 21.63 -3.77 -18.37
N ALA A 183 21.21 -3.96 -17.12
CA ALA A 183 21.71 -5.03 -16.27
C ALA A 183 20.82 -6.29 -16.31
N ALA A 184 19.60 -6.21 -16.83
CA ALA A 184 18.61 -7.28 -16.74
C ALA A 184 19.08 -8.64 -17.28
N CYS A 185 19.90 -8.64 -18.33
CA CYS A 185 20.50 -9.85 -18.92
C CYS A 185 21.82 -10.30 -18.27
N GLN A 186 22.34 -9.56 -17.30
CA GLN A 186 23.56 -9.91 -16.56
C GLN A 186 23.23 -10.81 -15.37
N GLN A 187 24.16 -11.65 -14.96
CA GLN A 187 24.00 -12.50 -13.78
C GLN A 187 23.95 -11.67 -12.50
N ILE A 188 23.05 -12.02 -11.58
CA ILE A 188 22.78 -11.35 -10.29
C ILE A 188 24.03 -11.29 -9.41
N ARG A 189 24.96 -12.24 -9.53
CA ARG A 189 26.26 -12.18 -8.82
C ARG A 189 27.07 -10.93 -9.12
N GLY A 190 26.88 -10.31 -10.29
CA GLY A 190 27.54 -9.06 -10.69
C GLY A 190 26.82 -7.79 -10.19
N TYR A 191 25.62 -7.93 -9.58
CA TYR A 191 24.85 -6.80 -9.11
C TYR A 191 25.42 -6.24 -7.81
N SER A 192 25.41 -4.91 -7.70
CA SER A 192 25.64 -4.24 -6.43
C SER A 192 24.49 -4.54 -5.45
N ARG A 193 24.69 -4.24 -4.15
CA ARG A 193 23.62 -4.39 -3.15
C ARG A 193 22.36 -3.61 -3.54
N GLY A 194 22.51 -2.36 -3.99
CA GLY A 194 21.39 -1.53 -4.45
C GLY A 194 20.67 -2.12 -5.67
N MET A 195 21.41 -2.67 -6.65
CA MET A 195 20.81 -3.35 -7.80
C MET A 195 20.03 -4.61 -7.39
N LYS A 196 20.56 -5.40 -6.45
CA LYS A 196 19.83 -6.56 -5.89
C LYS A 196 18.55 -6.12 -5.17
N GLN A 197 18.61 -5.02 -4.43
CA GLN A 197 17.44 -4.43 -3.76
C GLN A 197 16.38 -4.01 -4.77
N LYS A 198 16.78 -3.25 -5.80
CA LYS A 198 15.88 -2.82 -6.90
C LYS A 198 15.25 -4.02 -7.61
N LEU A 199 16.03 -5.07 -7.86
CA LEU A 199 15.54 -6.31 -8.48
C LEU A 199 14.54 -7.05 -7.58
N ALA A 200 14.77 -7.12 -6.26
CA ALA A 200 13.84 -7.71 -5.31
C ALA A 200 12.51 -6.94 -5.27
N ILE A 201 12.59 -5.61 -5.26
CA ILE A 201 11.43 -4.72 -5.34
C ILE A 201 10.64 -4.98 -6.63
N THR A 202 11.32 -5.04 -7.77
CA THR A 202 10.69 -5.35 -9.07
C THR A 202 9.99 -6.70 -9.03
N GLY A 203 10.65 -7.74 -8.51
CA GLY A 203 10.07 -9.08 -8.39
C GLY A 203 8.84 -9.14 -7.48
N ALA A 204 8.83 -8.34 -6.41
CA ALA A 204 7.68 -8.26 -5.51
C ALA A 204 6.47 -7.54 -6.14
N LEU A 205 6.70 -6.67 -7.12
CA LEU A 205 5.65 -5.91 -7.81
C LEU A 205 5.15 -6.58 -9.10
N ILE A 206 5.84 -7.62 -9.60
CA ILE A 206 5.59 -8.22 -10.92
C ILE A 206 4.15 -8.70 -11.12
N HIS A 207 3.47 -9.12 -10.06
CA HIS A 207 2.10 -9.63 -10.06
C HIS A 207 1.07 -8.60 -9.59
N GLU A 208 1.47 -7.34 -9.43
CA GLU A 208 0.63 -6.23 -8.96
C GLU A 208 -0.16 -6.56 -7.67
N PRO A 209 0.52 -6.88 -6.56
CA PRO A 209 -0.11 -7.34 -5.33
C PRO A 209 -1.07 -6.29 -4.75
N SER A 210 -2.12 -6.73 -4.03
CA SER A 210 -2.99 -5.84 -3.26
C SER A 210 -2.30 -5.29 -2.00
N ILE A 211 -1.30 -6.01 -1.49
CA ILE A 211 -0.50 -5.63 -0.33
C ILE A 211 0.98 -5.67 -0.71
N TRP A 212 1.69 -4.59 -0.47
CA TRP A 212 3.14 -4.55 -0.67
C TRP A 212 3.85 -4.43 0.68
N VAL A 213 4.55 -5.49 1.08
CA VAL A 213 5.24 -5.63 2.37
C VAL A 213 6.73 -5.42 2.19
N LEU A 214 7.32 -4.49 2.95
CA LEU A 214 8.71 -4.11 2.83
C LEU A 214 9.38 -4.03 4.21
N ASP A 215 10.49 -4.73 4.39
CA ASP A 215 11.29 -4.66 5.64
C ASP A 215 12.53 -3.81 5.39
N GLU A 216 12.59 -2.61 6.00
CA GLU A 216 13.67 -1.62 5.88
C GLU A 216 14.10 -1.32 4.41
N PRO A 217 13.17 -1.01 3.49
CA PRO A 217 13.40 -1.09 2.05
C PRO A 217 14.39 -0.05 1.49
N MET A 218 14.70 0.99 2.25
CA MET A 218 15.55 2.11 1.80
C MET A 218 17.02 1.89 2.11
N VAL A 219 17.33 0.88 2.91
CA VAL A 219 18.71 0.56 3.29
C VAL A 219 19.50 0.06 2.08
N GLY A 220 20.60 0.74 1.77
CA GLY A 220 21.49 0.36 0.66
C GLY A 220 21.10 0.89 -0.72
N LEU A 221 20.05 1.70 -0.80
CA LEU A 221 19.69 2.45 -2.01
C LEU A 221 20.37 3.83 -2.01
N ASP A 222 20.66 4.31 -3.19
CA ASP A 222 21.08 5.69 -3.44
C ASP A 222 19.88 6.67 -3.30
N PRO A 223 20.13 7.98 -3.12
CA PRO A 223 19.05 8.95 -2.92
C PRO A 223 18.01 8.99 -4.03
N GLN A 224 18.43 8.82 -5.30
CA GLN A 224 17.52 8.80 -6.44
C GLN A 224 16.59 7.58 -6.39
N SER A 225 17.14 6.41 -6.09
CA SER A 225 16.38 5.16 -5.94
C SER A 225 15.42 5.20 -4.76
N VAL A 226 15.80 5.84 -3.64
CA VAL A 226 14.92 6.09 -2.49
C VAL A 226 13.75 6.97 -2.90
N PHE A 227 14.00 8.03 -3.69
CA PHE A 227 12.93 8.89 -4.19
C PHE A 227 11.95 8.11 -5.08
N MET A 228 12.46 7.37 -6.08
CA MET A 228 11.64 6.53 -6.96
C MET A 228 10.81 5.50 -6.20
N LEU A 229 11.39 4.87 -5.17
CA LEU A 229 10.70 3.91 -4.33
C LEU A 229 9.53 4.57 -3.56
N LYS A 230 9.75 5.74 -2.96
CA LYS A 230 8.70 6.49 -2.26
C LYS A 230 7.54 6.86 -3.19
N GLU A 231 7.85 7.34 -4.39
CA GLU A 231 6.85 7.66 -5.41
C GLU A 231 6.05 6.42 -5.83
N GLU A 232 6.70 5.27 -5.99
CA GLU A 232 6.00 4.03 -6.33
C GLU A 232 5.14 3.52 -5.18
N MET A 233 5.61 3.63 -3.91
CA MET A 233 4.82 3.31 -2.73
C MET A 233 3.55 4.18 -2.67
N ARG A 234 3.67 5.49 -2.91
CA ARG A 234 2.51 6.40 -2.93
C ARG A 234 1.56 6.03 -4.06
N ARG A 235 2.07 5.83 -5.29
CA ARG A 235 1.27 5.42 -6.45
C ARG A 235 0.53 4.10 -6.22
N HIS A 236 1.18 3.16 -5.55
CA HIS A 236 0.58 1.87 -5.18
C HIS A 236 -0.62 2.09 -4.26
N ALA A 237 -0.48 2.93 -3.24
CA ALA A 237 -1.57 3.25 -2.31
C ALA A 237 -2.69 4.06 -3.00
N ASP A 238 -2.36 5.05 -3.82
CA ASP A 238 -3.32 5.87 -4.56
C ASP A 238 -4.15 5.05 -5.57
N SER A 239 -3.63 3.88 -5.98
CA SER A 239 -4.37 2.92 -6.82
C SER A 239 -5.36 2.04 -6.02
N GLY A 240 -5.57 2.30 -4.73
CA GLY A 240 -6.43 1.53 -3.83
C GLY A 240 -5.76 0.28 -3.23
N ARG A 241 -4.45 0.11 -3.43
CA ARG A 241 -3.67 -0.99 -2.85
C ARG A 241 -2.99 -0.53 -1.56
N THR A 242 -2.41 -1.44 -0.80
CA THR A 242 -1.84 -1.11 0.51
C THR A 242 -0.34 -1.37 0.55
N VAL A 243 0.39 -0.43 1.15
CA VAL A 243 1.81 -0.59 1.45
C VAL A 243 1.98 -0.74 2.96
N PHE A 244 2.65 -1.81 3.39
CA PHE A 244 3.11 -2.00 4.76
C PHE A 244 4.62 -2.03 4.78
N PHE A 245 5.27 -1.09 5.42
CA PHE A 245 6.72 -1.11 5.51
C PHE A 245 7.24 -0.83 6.91
N SER A 246 8.36 -1.47 7.24
CA SER A 246 9.09 -1.15 8.47
C SER A 246 10.17 -0.12 8.18
N THR A 247 10.41 0.74 9.16
CA THR A 247 11.57 1.62 9.15
C THR A 247 11.97 2.07 10.56
N HIS A 248 13.22 2.45 10.71
CA HIS A 248 13.70 3.19 11.88
C HIS A 248 13.99 4.67 11.54
N VAL A 249 13.78 5.08 10.28
CA VAL A 249 13.97 6.47 9.81
C VAL A 249 12.67 7.22 9.91
N LEU A 250 12.53 8.03 10.96
CA LEU A 250 11.29 8.71 11.32
C LEU A 250 10.87 9.76 10.27
N ASP A 251 11.82 10.52 9.71
CA ASP A 251 11.55 11.50 8.63
C ASP A 251 10.87 10.86 7.40
N VAL A 252 11.22 9.63 7.09
CA VAL A 252 10.58 8.89 6.00
C VAL A 252 9.13 8.56 6.34
N ALA A 253 8.90 8.06 7.55
CA ALA A 253 7.54 7.71 7.99
C ALA A 253 6.65 8.96 8.08
N GLU A 254 7.17 10.06 8.60
CA GLU A 254 6.47 11.33 8.73
C GLU A 254 5.97 11.88 7.40
N ARG A 255 6.78 11.77 6.33
CA ARG A 255 6.45 12.33 5.01
C ARG A 255 5.66 11.41 4.09
N LEU A 256 5.71 10.09 4.32
CA LEU A 256 5.18 9.12 3.38
C LEU A 256 3.90 8.42 3.88
N CYS A 257 3.77 8.23 5.21
CA CYS A 257 2.72 7.39 5.77
C CYS A 257 1.39 8.12 5.93
N ASP A 258 0.30 7.44 5.60
CA ASP A 258 -1.05 7.86 5.98
C ASP A 258 -1.34 7.49 7.43
N GLU A 259 -0.74 6.39 7.89
CA GLU A 259 -0.91 5.88 9.24
C GLU A 259 0.38 5.23 9.75
N ILE A 260 0.67 5.37 11.02
CA ILE A 260 1.89 4.91 11.66
C ILE A 260 1.56 4.02 12.85
N GLY A 261 2.23 2.88 12.97
CA GLY A 261 2.24 2.05 14.17
C GLY A 261 3.60 2.04 14.83
N ILE A 262 3.66 2.37 16.13
CA ILE A 262 4.90 2.40 16.92
C ILE A 262 4.97 1.14 17.76
N ILE A 263 6.02 0.32 17.54
CA ILE A 263 6.28 -0.89 18.31
C ILE A 263 7.49 -0.74 19.24
N LYS A 264 7.36 -1.23 20.48
CA LYS A 264 8.44 -1.32 21.47
C LYS A 264 8.34 -2.63 22.24
N ARG A 265 9.45 -3.38 22.33
CA ARG A 265 9.52 -4.64 23.09
C ARG A 265 8.39 -5.63 22.72
N GLY A 266 8.08 -5.73 21.44
CA GLY A 266 7.03 -6.63 20.92
C GLY A 266 5.59 -6.13 21.04
N ARG A 267 5.36 -4.96 21.61
CA ARG A 267 4.02 -4.40 21.82
C ARG A 267 3.80 -3.15 20.98
N LEU A 268 2.62 -3.03 20.39
CA LEU A 268 2.16 -1.80 19.76
C LEU A 268 1.87 -0.78 20.85
N ILE A 269 2.61 0.32 20.89
CA ILE A 269 2.50 1.34 21.94
C ILE A 269 1.69 2.57 21.52
N ALA A 270 1.64 2.84 20.22
CA ALA A 270 0.80 3.89 19.65
C ALA A 270 0.48 3.55 18.18
N ARG A 271 -0.64 4.06 17.70
CA ARG A 271 -1.07 3.96 16.31
C ARG A 271 -2.00 5.10 15.96
N GLY A 272 -1.89 5.64 14.76
CA GLY A 272 -2.75 6.69 14.22
C GLY A 272 -2.12 7.41 13.05
N THR A 273 -2.81 8.41 12.55
CA THR A 273 -2.25 9.39 11.62
C THR A 273 -1.20 10.25 12.34
N LEU A 274 -0.39 10.98 11.58
CA LEU A 274 0.62 11.87 12.17
C LEU A 274 -0.02 12.89 13.12
N ASP A 275 -1.16 13.48 12.73
CA ASP A 275 -1.87 14.48 13.54
C ASP A 275 -2.42 13.88 14.84
N GLU A 276 -2.95 12.67 14.81
CA GLU A 276 -3.42 11.94 16.00
C GLU A 276 -2.27 11.63 16.96
N LEU A 277 -1.12 11.19 16.42
CA LEU A 277 0.06 10.89 17.24
C LEU A 277 0.67 12.13 17.88
N ARG A 278 0.58 13.29 17.22
CA ARG A 278 1.01 14.60 17.73
C ARG A 278 0.04 15.22 18.74
N HIS A 279 -1.12 14.60 18.97
CA HIS A 279 -2.20 15.17 19.80
C HIS A 279 -2.59 16.59 19.40
N GLY A 280 -2.53 16.92 18.09
CA GLY A 280 -2.84 18.24 17.56
C GLY A 280 -1.78 19.32 17.83
N GLY A 281 -0.57 18.93 18.29
CA GLY A 281 0.58 19.82 18.47
C GLY A 281 1.50 19.89 17.23
N ASP A 282 2.45 20.83 17.25
CA ASP A 282 3.47 21.00 16.21
C ASP A 282 4.73 20.13 16.40
N SER A 283 4.70 19.18 17.36
CA SER A 283 5.84 18.29 17.64
C SER A 283 6.20 17.43 16.43
N SER A 284 7.48 17.19 16.19
CA SER A 284 7.93 16.25 15.17
C SER A 284 7.58 14.80 15.56
N LEU A 285 7.51 13.90 14.57
CA LEU A 285 7.35 12.46 14.86
C LEU A 285 8.49 11.93 15.74
N GLU A 286 9.68 12.50 15.61
CA GLU A 286 10.85 12.15 16.44
C GLU A 286 10.64 12.48 17.92
N GLU A 287 10.12 13.65 18.24
CA GLU A 287 9.78 14.05 19.62
C GLU A 287 8.71 13.12 20.20
N VAL A 288 7.63 12.88 19.48
CA VAL A 288 6.56 11.93 19.88
C VAL A 288 7.12 10.53 20.10
N PHE A 289 7.98 10.07 19.20
CA PHE A 289 8.60 8.74 19.29
C PHE A 289 9.49 8.63 20.54
N LEU A 290 10.35 9.63 20.82
CA LEU A 290 11.21 9.65 21.99
C LEU A 290 10.38 9.65 23.28
N GLU A 291 9.36 10.47 23.37
CA GLU A 291 8.45 10.48 24.53
C GLU A 291 7.80 9.11 24.79
N LEU A 292 7.27 8.46 23.75
CA LEU A 292 6.62 7.17 23.88
C LEU A 292 7.60 6.04 24.21
N VAL A 293 8.82 6.15 23.69
CA VAL A 293 9.86 5.15 23.94
C VAL A 293 10.52 5.34 25.31
N GLU A 294 10.66 6.57 25.82
CA GLU A 294 11.22 6.84 27.15
C GLU A 294 10.20 6.64 28.28
N LYS A 295 9.00 7.24 28.19
CA LYS A 295 7.97 7.20 29.26
C LYS A 295 7.44 5.81 29.63
N LYS A 296 7.58 4.81 28.76
CA LYS A 296 7.17 3.40 29.03
C LYS A 296 8.37 2.51 29.37
N GLY A 297 9.42 3.06 29.92
CA GLY A 297 10.64 2.35 30.37
C GLY A 297 10.62 1.91 31.84
N GLU A 298 9.57 2.25 32.62
CA GLU A 298 9.34 1.79 33.98
C GLU A 298 8.40 0.61 34.07
#